data_641554e3a9e07b5c9036d49c02094ac5
#
_entry.id   641554e3a9e07b5c9036d49c02094ac5
#
_cell.length_a   1.000
_cell.length_b   1.000
_cell.length_c   1.000
_cell.angle_alpha   90.00
_cell.angle_beta   90.00
_cell.angle_gamma   90.00
#
_symmetry.space_group_name_H-M   'P 1'
#
loop_
_entity.id
_entity.type
_entity.pdbx_description
1 polymer ?
#
loop_
_entity_poly.entity_id
_entity_poly.type
_entity_poly.pdbx_seq_one_letter_code
_entity_poly.pdbx_strand_id
1 'polypeptide(L)'
;MRSLVTTRPRGFGLVANLTVLLLILFTFVTIVNVGIGLRELSLLLRAWGGSPVSAAEVSGLVAAREALALLQALTFLLCAPFVLIWVYQAASGARAIGAGKMAISPSAAVAAFFVPVTNLWLPYRALTGDLAREP
;
A
#
# COMPACT_ATOMS: atom_id res chain seq x y z
N MET A 1 -3.72 17.50 -39.06
CA MET A 1 -3.03 16.69 -38.07
C MET A 1 -2.76 17.55 -36.83
N ARG A 2 -3.61 17.50 -35.82
CA ARG A 2 -3.39 18.20 -34.56
C ARG A 2 -2.51 17.30 -33.71
N SER A 3 -1.26 17.70 -33.46
CA SER A 3 -0.36 17.07 -32.52
C SER A 3 -0.98 17.15 -31.11
N LEU A 4 -1.50 16.05 -30.63
CA LEU A 4 -1.89 15.87 -29.24
C LEU A 4 -0.60 15.84 -28.40
N VAL A 5 -0.05 17.02 -28.14
CA VAL A 5 0.98 17.20 -27.12
C VAL A 5 0.26 16.99 -25.79
N THR A 6 0.24 15.75 -25.32
CA THR A 6 -0.15 15.42 -23.95
C THR A 6 0.89 16.02 -23.02
N THR A 7 0.64 17.21 -22.55
CA THR A 7 1.42 17.83 -21.46
C THR A 7 1.19 17.00 -20.20
N ARG A 8 2.02 15.97 -20.03
CA ARG A 8 2.10 15.23 -18.76
C ARG A 8 2.41 16.25 -17.66
N PRO A 9 1.58 16.41 -16.63
CA PRO A 9 1.88 17.35 -15.55
C PRO A 9 3.24 16.98 -14.96
N ARG A 10 4.17 17.95 -14.93
CA ARG A 10 5.56 17.77 -14.50
C ARG A 10 5.75 17.11 -13.12
N GLY A 11 4.71 17.08 -12.26
CA GLY A 11 4.74 16.44 -10.95
C GLY A 11 4.37 14.95 -10.93
N PHE A 12 3.74 14.41 -11.99
CA PHE A 12 3.25 13.02 -11.99
C PHE A 12 4.39 12.00 -11.83
N GLY A 13 5.50 12.19 -12.51
CA GLY A 13 6.65 11.28 -12.43
C GLY A 13 7.32 11.28 -11.05
N LEU A 14 7.40 12.44 -10.42
CA LEU A 14 8.02 12.58 -9.09
C LEU A 14 7.16 11.90 -8.01
N VAL A 15 5.85 12.13 -8.02
CA VAL A 15 4.92 11.46 -7.09
C VAL A 15 4.96 9.96 -7.27
N ALA A 16 4.93 9.46 -8.52
CA ALA A 16 5.01 8.04 -8.81
C ALA A 16 6.31 7.41 -8.29
N ASN A 17 7.46 8.05 -8.54
CA ASN A 17 8.75 7.56 -8.07
C ASN A 17 8.85 7.55 -6.54
N LEU A 18 8.39 8.62 -5.88
CA LEU A 18 8.35 8.67 -4.41
C LEU A 18 7.42 7.60 -3.84
N THR A 19 6.26 7.37 -4.44
CA THR A 19 5.34 6.31 -4.03
C THR A 19 6.00 4.94 -4.12
N VAL A 20 6.68 4.65 -5.23
CA VAL A 20 7.40 3.38 -5.43
C VAL A 20 8.51 3.21 -4.38
N LEU A 21 9.32 4.24 -4.14
CA LEU A 21 10.38 4.18 -3.13
C LEU A 21 9.83 3.95 -1.72
N LEU A 22 8.74 4.63 -1.36
CA LEU A 22 8.08 4.44 -0.07
C LEU A 22 7.48 3.04 0.08
N LEU A 23 6.89 2.48 -1.00
CA LEU A 23 6.38 1.11 -0.99
C LEU A 23 7.51 0.08 -0.85
N ILE A 24 8.64 0.29 -1.51
CA ILE A 24 9.82 -0.56 -1.35
C ILE A 24 10.32 -0.51 0.10
N LEU A 25 10.45 0.68 0.68
CA LEU A 25 10.85 0.86 2.06
C LEU A 25 9.87 0.18 3.03
N PHE A 26 8.56 0.38 2.83
CA PHE A 26 7.53 -0.27 3.64
C PHE A 26 7.60 -1.79 3.55
N THR A 27 7.80 -2.33 2.36
CA THR A 27 7.96 -3.78 2.13
C THR A 27 9.20 -4.30 2.85
N PHE A 28 10.32 -3.58 2.76
CA PHE A 28 11.56 -3.96 3.45
C PHE A 28 11.38 -4.01 4.97
N VAL A 29 10.79 -2.97 5.56
CA VAL A 29 10.48 -2.92 7.01
C VAL A 29 9.56 -4.07 7.40
N THR A 30 8.56 -4.40 6.56
CA THR A 30 7.66 -5.54 6.79
C THR A 30 8.40 -6.87 6.79
N ILE A 31 9.33 -7.09 5.87
CA ILE A 31 10.15 -8.31 5.81
C ILE A 31 11.01 -8.44 7.08
N VAL A 32 11.63 -7.36 7.53
CA VAL A 32 12.40 -7.35 8.79
C VAL A 32 11.50 -7.66 9.98
N ASN A 33 10.28 -7.12 10.00
CA ASN A 33 9.29 -7.40 11.05
C ASN A 33 8.89 -8.89 11.11
N VAL A 34 8.70 -9.52 9.94
CA VAL A 34 8.48 -10.97 9.85
C VAL A 34 9.67 -11.75 10.42
N GLY A 35 10.90 -11.33 10.10
CA GLY A 35 12.12 -11.97 10.64
C GLY A 35 12.19 -11.90 12.16
N ILE A 36 11.83 -10.78 12.78
CA ILE A 36 11.74 -10.64 14.23
C ILE A 36 10.63 -11.53 14.80
N GLY A 37 9.46 -11.60 14.15
CA GLY A 37 8.38 -12.50 14.56
C GLY A 37 8.79 -13.98 14.55
N LEU A 38 9.59 -14.40 13.56
CA LEU A 38 10.14 -15.76 13.51
C LEU A 38 11.14 -16.02 14.65
N ARG A 39 11.94 -15.03 15.02
CA ARG A 39 12.81 -15.11 16.21
C ARG A 39 12.01 -15.23 17.50
N GLU A 40 10.98 -14.44 17.67
CA GLU A 40 10.05 -14.52 18.81
C GLU A 40 9.44 -15.92 18.91
N LEU A 41 8.95 -16.46 17.80
CA LEU A 41 8.42 -17.83 17.76
C LEU A 41 9.48 -18.87 18.16
N SER A 42 10.72 -18.72 17.70
CA SER A 42 11.80 -19.63 18.05
C SER A 42 12.14 -19.60 19.53
N LEU A 43 12.11 -18.43 20.17
CA LEU A 43 12.32 -18.31 21.62
C LEU A 43 11.18 -18.95 22.42
N LEU A 44 9.94 -18.76 21.99
CA LEU A 44 8.77 -19.40 22.60
C LEU A 44 8.83 -20.92 22.53
N LEU A 45 9.21 -21.47 21.36
CA LEU A 45 9.36 -22.91 21.19
C LEU A 45 10.49 -23.47 22.04
N ARG A 46 11.62 -22.76 22.18
CA ARG A 46 12.72 -23.14 23.09
C ARG A 46 12.27 -23.14 24.54
N ALA A 47 11.56 -22.09 24.97
CA ALA A 47 11.04 -22.01 26.34
C ALA A 47 10.05 -23.14 26.62
N TRP A 48 9.17 -23.45 25.65
CA TRP A 48 8.21 -24.56 25.79
C TRP A 48 8.90 -25.94 25.84
N GLY A 49 10.01 -26.11 25.11
CA GLY A 49 10.83 -27.31 25.14
C GLY A 49 11.72 -27.44 26.40
N GLY A 50 11.55 -26.53 27.39
CA GLY A 50 12.33 -26.56 28.65
C GLY A 50 13.76 -26.03 28.50
N SER A 51 14.14 -25.46 27.37
CA SER A 51 15.47 -24.86 27.17
C SER A 51 15.52 -23.47 27.84
N PRO A 52 16.63 -23.14 28.55
CA PRO A 52 16.74 -21.84 29.20
C PRO A 52 16.76 -20.71 28.18
N VAL A 53 15.93 -19.70 28.40
CA VAL A 53 15.89 -18.44 27.66
C VAL A 53 16.34 -17.34 28.61
N SER A 54 17.34 -16.54 28.18
CA SER A 54 17.87 -15.48 29.05
C SER A 54 16.97 -14.24 29.02
N ALA A 55 16.89 -13.53 30.14
CA ALA A 55 16.15 -12.27 30.22
C ALA A 55 16.69 -11.21 29.22
N ALA A 56 18.00 -11.24 28.92
CA ALA A 56 18.64 -10.35 27.97
C ALA A 56 18.17 -10.62 26.50
N GLU A 57 17.98 -11.90 26.15
CA GLU A 57 17.43 -12.26 24.82
C GLU A 57 16.01 -11.73 24.66
N VAL A 58 15.18 -11.86 25.69
CA VAL A 58 13.79 -11.40 25.68
C VAL A 58 13.73 -9.86 25.62
N SER A 59 14.48 -9.16 26.48
CA SER A 59 14.46 -7.70 26.52
C SER A 59 15.00 -7.09 25.22
N GLY A 60 16.04 -7.66 24.64
CA GLY A 60 16.56 -7.23 23.34
C GLY A 60 15.54 -7.41 22.20
N LEU A 61 14.80 -8.51 22.21
CA LEU A 61 13.76 -8.77 21.21
C LEU A 61 12.57 -7.78 21.35
N VAL A 62 12.14 -7.51 22.59
CA VAL A 62 11.07 -6.55 22.88
C VAL A 62 11.46 -5.15 22.39
N ALA A 63 12.67 -4.68 22.72
CA ALA A 63 13.16 -3.38 22.26
C ALA A 63 13.22 -3.28 20.73
N ALA A 64 13.71 -4.33 20.06
CA ALA A 64 13.75 -4.37 18.61
C ALA A 64 12.34 -4.35 18.00
N ARG A 65 11.38 -5.04 18.58
CA ARG A 65 9.98 -5.05 18.14
C ARG A 65 9.32 -3.68 18.28
N GLU A 66 9.53 -3.01 19.41
CA GLU A 66 8.99 -1.66 19.64
C GLU A 66 9.57 -0.65 18.63
N ALA A 67 10.88 -0.67 18.42
CA ALA A 67 11.52 0.20 17.43
C ALA A 67 10.99 -0.04 16.01
N LEU A 68 10.83 -1.30 15.61
CA LEU A 68 10.28 -1.66 14.31
C LEU A 68 8.79 -1.33 14.17
N ALA A 69 8.01 -1.46 15.24
CA ALA A 69 6.59 -1.06 15.22
C ALA A 69 6.44 0.44 14.98
N LEU A 70 7.27 1.26 15.62
CA LEU A 70 7.31 2.71 15.38
C LEU A 70 7.74 3.03 13.95
N LEU A 71 8.79 2.38 13.45
CA LEU A 71 9.26 2.57 12.07
C LEU A 71 8.19 2.15 11.06
N GLN A 72 7.50 1.05 11.29
CA GLN A 72 6.39 0.57 10.46
C GLN A 72 5.23 1.57 10.44
N ALA A 73 4.84 2.10 11.61
CA ALA A 73 3.77 3.10 11.71
C ALA A 73 4.14 4.40 10.97
N LEU A 74 5.36 4.90 11.15
CA LEU A 74 5.84 6.09 10.46
C LEU A 74 5.89 5.89 8.95
N THR A 75 6.42 4.76 8.50
CA THR A 75 6.50 4.44 7.07
C THR A 75 5.10 4.32 6.47
N PHE A 76 4.14 3.72 7.19
CA PHE A 76 2.75 3.63 6.76
C PHE A 76 2.11 5.02 6.64
N LEU A 77 2.27 5.87 7.66
CA LEU A 77 1.72 7.24 7.66
C LEU A 77 2.29 8.09 6.52
N LEU A 78 3.53 7.87 6.13
CA LEU A 78 4.13 8.54 4.98
C LEU A 78 3.63 7.93 3.66
N CYS A 79 3.53 6.62 3.58
CA CYS A 79 3.15 5.91 2.35
C CYS A 79 1.70 6.17 1.94
N ALA A 80 0.77 6.15 2.91
CA ALA A 80 -0.66 6.23 2.65
C ALA A 80 -1.08 7.48 1.84
N PRO A 81 -0.69 8.73 2.21
CA PRO A 81 -1.07 9.91 1.44
C PRO A 81 -0.47 9.92 0.03
N PHE A 82 0.77 9.44 -0.15
CA PHE A 82 1.39 9.38 -1.48
C PHE A 82 0.67 8.39 -2.39
N VAL A 83 0.26 7.23 -1.89
CA VAL A 83 -0.55 6.27 -2.63
C VAL A 83 -1.89 6.88 -3.02
N LEU A 84 -2.57 7.58 -2.12
CA LEU A 84 -3.86 8.23 -2.41
C LEU A 84 -3.73 9.33 -3.46
N ILE A 85 -2.69 10.16 -3.38
CA ILE A 85 -2.39 11.20 -4.38
C ILE A 85 -2.10 10.55 -5.74
N TRP A 86 -1.31 9.48 -5.75
CA TRP A 86 -0.98 8.76 -6.98
C TRP A 86 -2.23 8.16 -7.62
N VAL A 87 -3.11 7.50 -6.85
CA VAL A 87 -4.39 6.94 -7.32
C VAL A 87 -5.28 8.04 -7.90
N TYR A 88 -5.39 9.18 -7.22
CA TYR A 88 -6.16 10.32 -7.71
C TYR A 88 -5.64 10.84 -9.05
N GLN A 89 -4.32 11.01 -9.17
CA GLN A 89 -3.68 11.48 -10.40
C GLN A 89 -3.84 10.47 -11.55
N ALA A 90 -3.71 9.17 -11.26
CA ALA A 90 -3.89 8.09 -12.23
C ALA A 90 -5.34 8.06 -12.76
N ALA A 91 -6.33 8.15 -11.86
CA ALA A 91 -7.75 8.19 -12.24
C ALA A 91 -8.11 9.45 -13.04
N SER A 92 -7.51 10.59 -12.69
CA SER A 92 -7.70 11.86 -13.44
C SER A 92 -7.08 11.80 -14.84
N GLY A 93 -5.89 11.20 -14.96
CA GLY A 93 -5.21 11.00 -16.24
C GLY A 93 -5.97 10.06 -17.17
N ALA A 94 -6.52 8.97 -16.65
CA ALA A 94 -7.33 8.03 -17.42
C ALA A 94 -8.57 8.71 -18.03
N ARG A 95 -9.22 9.62 -17.30
CA ARG A 95 -10.33 10.42 -17.83
C ARG A 95 -9.93 11.36 -18.97
N ALA A 96 -8.75 11.97 -18.87
CA ALA A 96 -8.25 12.91 -19.87
C ALA A 96 -7.95 12.23 -21.22
N ILE A 97 -7.66 10.93 -21.23
CA ILE A 97 -7.32 10.14 -22.44
C ILE A 97 -8.59 9.61 -23.15
N GLY A 98 -9.79 9.98 -22.70
CA GLY A 98 -11.04 9.62 -23.39
C GLY A 98 -11.81 8.46 -22.76
N ALA A 99 -11.38 7.95 -21.60
CA ALA A 99 -12.17 7.04 -20.78
C ALA A 99 -13.37 7.76 -20.11
N GLY A 100 -13.98 8.70 -20.83
CA GLY A 100 -15.08 9.56 -20.33
C GLY A 100 -16.34 8.83 -19.89
N LYS A 101 -16.37 7.50 -20.02
CA LYS A 101 -17.43 6.62 -19.52
C LYS A 101 -17.05 5.83 -18.25
N MET A 102 -15.92 6.16 -17.60
CA MET A 102 -15.61 5.53 -16.31
C MET A 102 -16.69 5.89 -15.28
N ALA A 103 -17.36 4.85 -14.78
CA ALA A 103 -18.47 4.97 -13.83
C ALA A 103 -18.06 5.56 -12.47
N ILE A 104 -16.73 5.72 -12.20
CA ILE A 104 -16.20 6.12 -10.91
C ILE A 104 -15.43 7.44 -11.06
N SER A 105 -15.77 8.44 -10.20
CA SER A 105 -15.02 9.70 -10.13
C SER A 105 -13.65 9.51 -9.47
N PRO A 106 -12.62 10.34 -9.76
CA PRO A 106 -11.32 10.24 -9.10
C PRO A 106 -11.41 10.32 -7.57
N SER A 107 -12.29 11.16 -7.06
CA SER A 107 -12.57 11.27 -5.62
C SER A 107 -13.26 10.01 -5.07
N ALA A 108 -14.15 9.37 -5.83
CA ALA A 108 -14.75 8.11 -5.42
C ALA A 108 -13.75 6.95 -5.44
N ALA A 109 -12.77 6.96 -6.34
CA ALA A 109 -11.68 5.99 -6.34
C ALA A 109 -10.82 6.09 -5.07
N VAL A 110 -10.53 7.31 -4.61
CA VAL A 110 -9.83 7.54 -3.32
C VAL A 110 -10.71 7.16 -2.14
N ALA A 111 -11.99 7.55 -2.14
CA ALA A 111 -12.93 7.23 -1.07
C ALA A 111 -13.15 5.72 -0.89
N ALA A 112 -13.04 4.94 -1.98
CA ALA A 112 -13.14 3.49 -1.94
C ALA A 112 -12.10 2.81 -1.03
N PHE A 113 -10.93 3.43 -0.84
CA PHE A 113 -9.90 2.91 0.08
C PHE A 113 -10.30 3.02 1.56
N PHE A 114 -11.17 3.98 1.90
CA PHE A 114 -11.62 4.18 3.28
C PHE A 114 -12.85 3.34 3.65
N VAL A 115 -13.53 2.77 2.68
CA VAL A 115 -14.71 1.94 2.92
C VAL A 115 -14.38 0.48 2.56
N PRO A 116 -14.08 -0.40 3.53
CA PRO A 116 -13.62 -1.79 3.25
C PRO A 116 -14.60 -2.60 2.41
N VAL A 117 -15.90 -2.36 2.58
CA VAL A 117 -16.96 -3.03 1.80
C VAL A 117 -16.93 -2.60 0.33
N THR A 118 -16.64 -1.33 0.07
CA THR A 118 -16.58 -0.77 -1.28
C THR A 118 -15.35 -1.29 -2.03
N ASN A 119 -14.24 -1.53 -1.32
CA ASN A 119 -13.01 -2.05 -1.91
C ASN A 119 -13.14 -3.51 -2.39
N LEU A 120 -14.05 -4.28 -1.79
CA LEU A 120 -14.38 -5.64 -2.25
C LEU A 120 -15.39 -5.65 -3.42
N TRP A 121 -16.31 -4.70 -3.45
CA TRP A 121 -17.44 -4.71 -4.38
C TRP A 121 -17.18 -3.91 -5.67
N LEU A 122 -16.42 -2.81 -5.57
CA LEU A 122 -16.17 -1.92 -6.73
C LEU A 122 -15.37 -2.60 -7.86
N PRO A 123 -14.28 -3.36 -7.61
CA PRO A 123 -13.55 -4.07 -8.66
C PRO A 123 -14.44 -5.09 -9.38
N TYR A 124 -15.32 -5.77 -8.63
CA TYR A 124 -16.28 -6.72 -9.21
C TYR A 124 -17.29 -6.00 -10.12
N ARG A 125 -17.85 -4.86 -9.70
CA ARG A 125 -18.78 -4.09 -10.53
C ARG A 125 -18.11 -3.46 -11.75
N ALA A 126 -16.86 -3.05 -11.65
CA ALA A 126 -16.10 -2.52 -12.77
C ALA A 126 -15.89 -3.59 -13.85
N LEU A 127 -15.60 -4.82 -13.45
CA LEU A 127 -15.41 -5.95 -14.37
C LEU A 127 -16.73 -6.45 -14.97
N THR A 128 -17.80 -6.52 -14.17
CA THR A 128 -19.10 -7.02 -14.65
C THR A 128 -19.89 -5.96 -15.44
N GLY A 129 -19.69 -4.68 -15.16
CA GLY A 129 -20.34 -3.58 -15.90
C GLY A 129 -19.84 -3.43 -17.33
N ASP A 130 -18.62 -3.86 -17.62
CA ASP A 130 -18.06 -3.86 -18.97
C ASP A 130 -18.58 -5.03 -19.83
N LEU A 131 -18.81 -6.19 -19.20
CA LEU A 131 -19.31 -7.39 -19.89
C LEU A 131 -20.81 -7.31 -20.24
N ALA A 132 -21.57 -6.44 -19.57
CA ALA A 132 -23.01 -6.27 -19.82
C ALA A 132 -23.34 -5.27 -20.95
N ARG A 133 -22.35 -4.74 -21.67
CA ARG A 133 -22.51 -3.72 -22.72
C ARG A 133 -22.04 -4.15 -24.10
N GLU A 134 -21.79 -5.40 -24.34
CA GLU A 134 -21.67 -5.91 -25.72
C GLU A 134 -23.07 -6.19 -26.26
N PRO A 135 -23.44 -5.59 -27.43
CA PRO A 135 -24.70 -5.83 -28.10
C PRO A 135 -24.74 -7.21 -28.75
#